data_90d0531abbaa9479959318cadc104b31
#
_entry.id   90d0531abbaa9479959318cadc104b31
#
_cell.length_a   1.000
_cell.length_b   1.000
_cell.length_c   1.000
_cell.angle_alpha   90.00
_cell.angle_beta   90.00
_cell.angle_gamma   90.00
#
_symmetry.space_group_name_H-M   'P 1'
#
loop_
_entity.id
_entity.type
_entity.pdbx_description
1 polymer ?
#
loop_
_entity_poly.entity_id
_entity_poly.type
_entity_poly.pdbx_seq_one_letter_code
_entity_poly.pdbx_strand_id
1 'polypeptide(L)'
;VVSKIVVRKNDGQEIVAIDDIIAIEAQEAYSSIFTNNGAFLMSKNLKHFETLLENNAHFFRSHKSWIINLKKVQSFSKSTSEIQLESGLLAKLSKYKIAEFEVAIMQ
;
A
#
# COMPACT_ATOMS: atom_id res chain seq x y z
N VAL A 1 -15.39 -9.48 1.00
CA VAL A 1 -14.19 -8.81 0.46
C VAL A 1 -14.50 -7.34 0.22
N VAL A 2 -13.68 -6.45 0.76
CA VAL A 2 -13.84 -5.01 0.60
C VAL A 2 -13.35 -4.63 -0.80
N SER A 3 -14.17 -3.91 -1.56
CA SER A 3 -13.80 -3.47 -2.91
C SER A 3 -13.59 -1.95 -3.02
N LYS A 4 -14.05 -1.19 -2.04
CA LYS A 4 -13.96 0.27 -2.06
C LYS A 4 -13.75 0.80 -0.65
N ILE A 5 -13.11 1.96 -0.54
CA ILE A 5 -13.03 2.71 0.71
C ILE A 5 -13.50 4.13 0.46
N VAL A 6 -13.95 4.79 1.53
CA VAL A 6 -14.36 6.18 1.48
C VAL A 6 -13.25 7.01 2.13
N VAL A 7 -12.70 7.97 1.39
CA VAL A 7 -11.69 8.89 1.90
C VAL A 7 -12.28 10.30 1.98
N ARG A 8 -11.83 11.05 2.99
CA ARG A 8 -12.27 12.43 3.14
C ARG A 8 -11.38 13.33 2.30
N LYS A 9 -12.01 14.26 1.59
CA LYS A 9 -11.30 15.23 0.75
C LYS A 9 -12.00 16.58 0.89
N ASN A 10 -11.26 17.58 1.36
CA ASN A 10 -11.73 18.98 1.52
C ASN A 10 -13.20 19.09 1.97
N ASP A 11 -14.12 19.35 1.05
CA ASP A 11 -15.54 19.56 1.35
C ASP A 11 -16.40 18.36 1.06
N GLY A 12 -15.84 17.19 0.92
CA GLY A 12 -16.65 16.03 0.58
C GLY A 12 -15.92 14.73 0.85
N GLN A 13 -16.44 13.71 0.23
CA GLN A 13 -15.89 12.36 0.36
C GLN A 13 -15.65 11.81 -1.03
N GLU A 14 -14.60 11.03 -1.17
CA GLU A 14 -14.27 10.38 -2.42
C GLU A 14 -14.26 8.88 -2.19
N ILE A 15 -14.80 8.15 -3.15
CA ILE A 15 -14.82 6.70 -3.13
C ILE A 15 -13.62 6.21 -3.94
N VAL A 16 -12.77 5.40 -3.31
CA VAL A 16 -11.57 4.88 -3.94
C VAL A 16 -11.70 3.36 -4.05
N ALA A 17 -11.56 2.84 -5.26
CA ALA A 17 -11.55 1.40 -5.47
C ALA A 17 -10.26 0.83 -4.87
N ILE A 18 -10.37 -0.31 -4.19
CA ILE A 18 -9.21 -0.97 -3.60
C ILE A 18 -8.14 -1.25 -4.67
N ASP A 19 -8.57 -1.67 -5.87
CA ASP A 19 -7.63 -1.98 -6.95
C ASP A 19 -6.84 -0.76 -7.45
N ASP A 20 -7.30 0.45 -7.16
CA ASP A 20 -6.62 1.68 -7.55
C ASP A 20 -5.59 2.14 -6.53
N ILE A 21 -5.53 1.50 -5.37
CA ILE A 21 -4.55 1.85 -4.36
C ILE A 21 -3.19 1.30 -4.77
N ILE A 22 -2.19 2.17 -4.83
CA ILE A 22 -0.82 1.80 -5.15
C ILE A 22 -0.12 1.28 -3.90
N ALA A 23 -0.25 2.02 -2.81
CA ALA A 23 0.37 1.67 -1.54
C ALA A 23 -0.23 2.50 -0.41
N ILE A 24 0.02 2.07 0.82
CA ILE A 24 -0.41 2.76 2.03
C ILE A 24 0.81 2.91 2.92
N GLU A 25 1.10 4.13 3.35
CA GLU A 25 2.24 4.42 4.22
C GLU A 25 1.77 4.93 5.58
N ALA A 26 2.37 4.41 6.64
CA ALA A 26 2.10 4.89 7.99
C ALA A 26 2.64 6.31 8.18
N GLN A 27 1.81 7.19 8.74
CA GLN A 27 2.16 8.57 9.06
C GLN A 27 1.76 8.81 10.52
N GLU A 28 2.51 8.22 11.44
CA GLU A 28 2.21 8.23 12.88
C GLU A 28 0.85 7.57 13.13
N ALA A 29 -0.15 8.31 13.64
CA ALA A 29 -1.49 7.78 13.89
C ALA A 29 -2.36 7.73 12.63
N TYR A 30 -1.86 8.27 11.52
CA TYR A 30 -2.57 8.34 10.24
C TYR A 30 -1.96 7.39 9.24
N SER A 31 -2.63 7.23 8.11
CA SER A 31 -2.08 6.51 6.96
C SER A 31 -2.31 7.33 5.70
N SER A 32 -1.29 7.37 4.83
CA SER A 32 -1.41 7.97 3.50
C SER A 32 -1.76 6.88 2.50
N ILE A 33 -2.88 7.06 1.80
CA ILE A 33 -3.33 6.15 0.75
C ILE A 33 -2.92 6.75 -0.59
N PHE A 34 -2.02 6.08 -1.30
CA PHE A 34 -1.52 6.56 -2.59
C PHE A 34 -2.29 5.92 -3.74
N THR A 35 -2.77 6.76 -4.65
CA THR A 35 -3.44 6.33 -5.89
C THR A 35 -2.87 7.15 -7.04
N ASN A 36 -3.27 6.84 -8.28
CA ASN A 36 -2.86 7.64 -9.44
C ASN A 36 -3.45 9.05 -9.41
N ASN A 37 -4.47 9.27 -8.60
CA ASN A 37 -5.13 10.57 -8.49
C ASN A 37 -4.66 11.37 -7.28
N GLY A 38 -3.58 10.93 -6.64
CA GLY A 38 -3.00 11.63 -5.50
C GLY A 38 -3.00 10.80 -4.23
N ALA A 39 -2.67 11.44 -3.13
CA ALA A 39 -2.59 10.81 -1.82
C ALA A 39 -3.71 11.33 -0.93
N PHE A 40 -4.28 10.44 -0.14
CA PHE A 40 -5.35 10.76 0.81
C PHE A 40 -4.89 10.37 2.21
N LEU A 41 -5.05 11.27 3.17
CA LEU A 41 -4.68 11.01 4.55
C LEU A 41 -5.92 10.52 5.31
N MET A 42 -5.81 9.36 5.95
CA MET A 42 -6.89 8.81 6.77
C MET A 42 -6.42 8.62 8.20
N SER A 43 -7.30 8.93 9.16
CA SER A 43 -6.97 8.83 10.59
C SER A 43 -7.18 7.41 11.10
N LYS A 44 -6.52 6.47 10.44
CA LYS A 44 -6.46 5.06 10.81
C LYS A 44 -5.02 4.61 10.70
N ASN A 45 -4.61 3.72 11.58
CA ASN A 45 -3.25 3.19 11.51
C ASN A 45 -3.15 2.07 10.45
N LEU A 46 -1.92 1.65 10.19
CA LEU A 46 -1.65 0.65 9.16
C LEU A 46 -2.28 -0.70 9.48
N LYS A 47 -2.36 -1.04 10.76
CA LYS A 47 -2.98 -2.29 11.18
C LYS A 47 -4.46 -2.37 10.78
N HIS A 48 -5.16 -1.24 10.83
CA HIS A 48 -6.55 -1.18 10.36
C HIS A 48 -6.67 -1.63 8.92
N PHE A 49 -5.76 -1.13 8.06
CA PHE A 49 -5.77 -1.49 6.64
C PHE A 49 -5.28 -2.93 6.41
N GLU A 50 -4.34 -3.39 7.21
CA GLU A 50 -3.88 -4.77 7.14
C GLU A 50 -5.04 -5.73 7.38
N THR A 51 -5.84 -5.45 8.40
CA THR A 51 -7.03 -6.25 8.71
C THR A 51 -8.08 -6.14 7.61
N LEU A 52 -8.33 -4.91 7.15
CA LEU A 52 -9.31 -4.65 6.10
C LEU A 52 -8.99 -5.40 4.81
N LEU A 53 -7.71 -5.52 4.49
CA LEU A 53 -7.24 -6.09 3.22
C LEU A 53 -6.71 -7.52 3.36
N GLU A 54 -6.89 -8.15 4.52
CA GLU A 54 -6.27 -9.46 4.80
C GLU A 54 -6.70 -10.57 3.84
N ASN A 55 -7.89 -10.45 3.25
CA ASN A 55 -8.41 -11.43 2.30
C ASN A 55 -8.14 -11.04 0.85
N ASN A 56 -7.33 -10.01 0.63
CA ASN A 56 -6.96 -9.57 -0.71
C ASN A 56 -5.51 -9.95 -0.97
N ALA A 57 -5.31 -10.94 -1.84
CA ALA A 57 -3.97 -11.50 -2.12
C ALA A 57 -3.03 -10.51 -2.81
N HIS A 58 -3.55 -9.38 -3.32
CA HIS A 58 -2.72 -8.40 -4.01
C HIS A 58 -2.01 -7.43 -3.06
N PHE A 59 -2.40 -7.38 -1.79
CA PHE A 59 -1.78 -6.47 -0.84
C PHE A 59 -0.80 -7.21 0.06
N PHE A 60 0.34 -6.59 0.27
CA PHE A 60 1.46 -7.20 0.97
C PHE A 60 2.07 -6.20 1.95
N ARG A 61 2.27 -6.63 3.19
CA ARG A 61 2.95 -5.80 4.20
C ARG A 61 4.45 -5.91 3.97
N SER A 62 5.02 -4.95 3.24
CA SER A 62 6.44 -4.99 2.84
C SER A 62 7.37 -4.47 3.92
N HIS A 63 6.85 -3.69 4.86
CA HIS A 63 7.63 -3.04 5.89
C HIS A 63 6.70 -2.65 7.04
N LYS A 64 7.26 -2.37 8.20
CA LYS A 64 6.43 -1.92 9.34
C LYS A 64 5.65 -0.65 9.01
N SER A 65 6.11 0.12 8.03
CA SER A 65 5.48 1.38 7.63
C SER A 65 4.74 1.32 6.30
N TRP A 66 4.70 0.17 5.63
CA TRP A 66 4.16 0.09 4.28
C TRP A 66 3.30 -1.14 4.03
N ILE A 67 2.18 -0.92 3.34
CA ILE A 67 1.43 -1.97 2.65
C ILE A 67 1.44 -1.60 1.18
N ILE A 68 1.74 -2.55 0.29
CA ILE A 68 1.84 -2.28 -1.14
C ILE A 68 0.86 -3.15 -1.91
N ASN A 69 0.47 -2.66 -3.09
CA ASN A 69 -0.33 -3.43 -4.04
C ASN A 69 0.64 -4.11 -5.00
N LEU A 70 0.72 -5.44 -4.93
CA LEU A 70 1.65 -6.22 -5.75
C LEU A 70 1.42 -6.01 -7.26
N LYS A 71 0.19 -5.73 -7.66
CA LYS A 71 -0.14 -5.47 -9.06
C LYS A 71 0.45 -4.16 -9.58
N LYS A 72 0.89 -3.28 -8.70
CA LYS A 72 1.42 -1.96 -9.04
C LYS A 72 2.95 -1.91 -8.93
N VAL A 73 3.59 -3.01 -8.58
CA VAL A 73 5.04 -3.07 -8.46
C VAL A 73 5.67 -3.11 -9.85
N GLN A 74 6.68 -2.27 -10.07
CA GLN A 74 7.43 -2.21 -11.32
C GLN A 74 8.82 -2.84 -11.18
N SER A 75 9.47 -2.63 -10.05
CA SER A 75 10.81 -3.18 -9.80
C SER A 75 11.12 -3.13 -8.32
N PHE A 76 12.17 -3.80 -7.91
CA PHE A 76 12.65 -3.71 -6.53
C PHE A 76 14.16 -3.92 -6.49
N SER A 77 14.79 -3.39 -5.44
CA SER A 77 16.22 -3.50 -5.23
C SER A 77 16.49 -4.07 -3.85
N LYS A 78 17.21 -5.20 -3.81
CA LYS A 78 17.63 -5.79 -2.54
C LYS A 78 18.69 -4.96 -1.85
N SER A 79 19.58 -4.32 -2.63
CA SER A 79 20.68 -3.53 -2.07
C SER A 79 20.19 -2.27 -1.37
N THR A 80 19.14 -1.63 -1.89
CA THR A 80 18.57 -0.43 -1.28
C THR A 80 17.36 -0.73 -0.42
N SER A 81 16.86 -1.96 -0.47
CA SER A 81 15.64 -2.38 0.26
C SER A 81 14.45 -1.50 -0.11
N GLU A 82 14.28 -1.27 -1.42
CA GLU A 82 13.21 -0.43 -1.93
C GLU A 82 12.42 -1.13 -3.03
N ILE A 83 11.13 -0.79 -3.10
CA ILE A 83 10.21 -1.25 -4.14
C ILE A 83 9.75 -0.03 -4.91
N GLN A 84 9.89 -0.06 -6.24
CA GLN A 84 9.35 0.98 -7.09
C GLN A 84 7.97 0.57 -7.58
N LEU A 85 7.00 1.43 -7.36
CA LEU A 85 5.62 1.21 -7.78
C LEU A 85 5.23 2.24 -8.83
N GLU A 86 4.03 2.11 -9.38
CA GLU A 86 3.47 3.05 -10.34
C GLU A 86 3.51 4.47 -9.79
N SER A 87 3.52 5.45 -10.70
CA SER A 87 3.59 6.88 -10.39
C SER A 87 4.89 7.29 -9.70
N GLY A 88 5.95 6.48 -9.83
CA GLY A 88 7.25 6.79 -9.26
C GLY A 88 7.33 6.66 -7.75
N LEU A 89 6.34 6.02 -7.15
CA LEU A 89 6.32 5.85 -5.69
C LEU A 89 7.36 4.82 -5.27
N LEU A 90 8.12 5.15 -4.22
CA LEU A 90 9.09 4.23 -3.63
C LEU A 90 8.62 3.81 -2.25
N ALA A 91 8.52 2.51 -2.02
CA ALA A 91 8.15 1.94 -0.74
C ALA A 91 9.32 1.16 -0.17
N LYS A 92 9.36 1.03 1.14
CA LYS A 92 10.42 0.27 1.82
C LYS A 92 10.11 -1.22 1.82
N LEU A 93 11.15 -2.01 1.68
CA LEU A 93 11.09 -3.46 1.77
C LEU A 93 11.95 -3.92 2.94
N SER A 94 11.33 -4.51 3.96
CA SER A 94 12.10 -5.04 5.09
C SER A 94 13.00 -6.18 4.64
N LYS A 95 14.22 -6.22 5.15
CA LYS A 95 15.15 -7.32 4.88
C LYS A 95 14.54 -8.68 5.21
N TYR A 96 13.73 -8.72 6.25
CA TYR A 96 13.12 -9.95 6.71
C TYR A 96 11.94 -10.40 5.84
N LYS A 97 11.52 -9.55 4.91
CA LYS A 97 10.38 -9.80 4.03
C LYS A 97 10.78 -10.08 2.59
N ILE A 98 12.07 -10.02 2.26
CA ILE A 98 12.52 -10.14 0.87
C ILE A 98 12.10 -11.48 0.26
N ALA A 99 12.37 -12.58 0.94
CA ALA A 99 12.04 -13.91 0.41
C ALA A 99 10.54 -14.07 0.22
N GLU A 100 9.77 -13.63 1.20
CA GLU A 100 8.31 -13.69 1.16
C GLU A 100 7.76 -12.83 0.03
N PHE A 101 8.35 -11.63 -0.14
CA PHE A 101 7.96 -10.72 -1.22
C PHE A 101 8.23 -11.34 -2.59
N GLU A 102 9.40 -11.97 -2.77
CA GLU A 102 9.74 -12.57 -4.05
C GLU A 102 8.75 -13.67 -4.44
N VAL A 103 8.29 -14.45 -3.48
CA VAL A 103 7.27 -15.47 -3.73
C VAL A 103 5.94 -14.80 -4.08
N ALA A 104 5.55 -13.78 -3.31
CA ALA A 104 4.26 -13.11 -3.50
C ALA A 104 4.15 -12.43 -4.86
N ILE A 105 5.24 -11.79 -5.32
CA ILE A 105 5.22 -11.03 -6.57
C ILE A 105 5.11 -11.93 -7.82
N MET A 106 5.45 -13.20 -7.68
CA MET A 106 5.43 -14.14 -8.80
C MET A 106 4.07 -14.81 -9.01
N GLN A 107 3.12 -14.55 -8.15
CA GLN A 107 1.81 -15.20 -8.22
C GLN A 107 0.76 -14.39 -8.99
#